data_877c524f1f9dfde48c2e4f598f1dba00
#
_entry.id   877c524f1f9dfde48c2e4f598f1dba00
#
_cell.length_a   1.000
_cell.length_b   1.000
_cell.length_c   1.000
_cell.angle_alpha   90.00
_cell.angle_beta   90.00
_cell.angle_gamma   90.00
#
_symmetry.space_group_name_H-M   'P 1'
#
loop_
_entity.id
_entity.type
_entity.pdbx_description
1 polymer ?
#
loop_
_entity_poly.entity_id
_entity_poly.type
_entity_poly.pdbx_seq_one_letter_code
_entity_poly.pdbx_strand_id
1 'polypeptide(L)'
;MTNYINRKEYIDKLLSYKDKDLIKVVSGLRRSGKSTLLELYREHLLKQGIGKRQMQFYNFELPENYLGKTWSDIYFEIKKKFQTDKTNYVFLDEVQNIPLFEKLVDGLFATENTDVYVTGSNAFLLSSVLATLLSGRYIQISILPFSFKEYLTARNFDTSNKYLNYEALFFDYINETSLPKGVELRESGFDKIYEYLEAIYTTIIEKDITQRHQINDKRAFANIVKFVASNIGNALSPSNISKTLKQDGQNIHHATVEKYLEYLVESFVFYKVNRFDLKGKKQLATQEKYYLVDAGLLNILAGKERITDKGHILENIVYLELLRRGNKVWTGTARNTEVDFVCKTSIGEIEYYQVAWQMTAENTVEREFGALEKINDNYPKYLLTTDSFTQNRSGVRHLNVFNWLLGTSDKQE
;
A
#
# COMPACT_ATOMS: atom_id res chain seq x y z
N MET A 1 18.29 9.22 19.76
CA MET A 1 16.93 9.55 19.25
C MET A 1 16.81 8.88 17.89
N THR A 2 15.84 7.99 17.73
CA THR A 2 15.60 7.33 16.45
C THR A 2 15.14 8.42 15.46
N ASN A 3 15.90 8.60 14.40
CA ASN A 3 15.61 9.64 13.41
C ASN A 3 14.52 9.11 12.46
N TYR A 4 13.26 9.24 12.84
CA TYR A 4 12.14 8.78 12.02
C TYR A 4 12.04 9.61 10.74
N ILE A 5 11.78 8.93 9.64
CA ILE A 5 11.48 9.58 8.37
C ILE A 5 10.14 10.33 8.47
N ASN A 6 10.18 11.62 8.17
CA ASN A 6 8.98 12.44 8.15
C ASN A 6 8.12 12.05 6.93
N ARG A 7 7.02 11.35 7.18
CA ARG A 7 6.04 10.91 6.18
C ARG A 7 5.01 12.02 5.93
N LYS A 8 5.50 13.15 5.40
CA LYS A 8 4.74 14.40 5.29
C LYS A 8 3.36 14.22 4.65
N GLU A 9 3.25 13.46 3.57
CA GLU A 9 2.00 13.25 2.84
C GLU A 9 0.91 12.60 3.73
N TYR A 10 1.30 11.63 4.57
CA TYR A 10 0.37 10.99 5.51
C TYR A 10 0.06 11.89 6.70
N ILE A 11 1.03 12.67 7.19
CA ILE A 11 0.80 13.66 8.25
C ILE A 11 -0.16 14.74 7.77
N ASP A 12 0.05 15.30 6.58
CA ASP A 12 -0.82 16.32 5.98
C ASP A 12 -2.24 15.77 5.79
N LYS A 13 -2.36 14.49 5.39
CA LYS A 13 -3.64 13.82 5.25
C LYS A 13 -4.35 13.64 6.60
N LEU A 14 -3.65 13.25 7.66
CA LEU A 14 -4.21 13.18 9.02
C LEU A 14 -4.65 14.56 9.51
N LEU A 15 -3.85 15.61 9.26
CA LEU A 15 -4.17 16.99 9.60
C LEU A 15 -5.42 17.51 8.88
N SER A 16 -5.64 17.14 7.64
CA SER A 16 -6.84 17.55 6.88
C SER A 16 -8.15 17.03 7.49
N TYR A 17 -8.07 15.94 8.25
CA TYR A 17 -9.21 15.34 8.97
C TYR A 17 -9.20 15.61 10.47
N LYS A 18 -8.23 16.36 10.98
CA LYS A 18 -8.17 16.74 12.40
C LYS A 18 -9.43 17.49 12.81
N ASP A 19 -9.96 17.19 14.00
CA ASP A 19 -11.17 17.79 14.57
C ASP A 19 -12.43 17.69 13.67
N LYS A 20 -12.43 16.75 12.72
CA LYS A 20 -13.62 16.40 11.93
C LYS A 20 -14.38 15.27 12.61
N ASP A 21 -15.71 15.29 12.49
CA ASP A 21 -16.62 14.25 12.99
C ASP A 21 -16.49 12.96 12.16
N LEU A 22 -15.29 12.37 12.21
CA LEU A 22 -14.90 11.16 11.50
C LEU A 22 -13.83 10.41 12.31
N ILE A 23 -13.93 9.10 12.37
CA ILE A 23 -12.89 8.22 12.91
C ILE A 23 -11.80 8.10 11.84
N LYS A 24 -10.53 8.30 12.23
CA LYS A 24 -9.36 8.20 11.36
C LYS A 24 -8.77 6.79 11.49
N VAL A 25 -8.92 5.99 10.43
CA VAL A 25 -8.45 4.60 10.40
C VAL A 25 -7.19 4.51 9.57
N VAL A 26 -6.05 4.28 10.22
CA VAL A 26 -4.76 4.07 9.57
C VAL A 26 -4.55 2.56 9.37
N SER A 27 -4.55 2.14 8.12
CA SER A 27 -4.44 0.74 7.73
C SER A 27 -3.22 0.49 6.84
N GLY A 28 -2.82 -0.75 6.69
CA GLY A 28 -1.70 -1.15 5.82
C GLY A 28 -0.98 -2.37 6.35
N LEU A 29 -0.04 -2.89 5.55
CA LEU A 29 0.71 -4.09 5.87
C LEU A 29 1.31 -4.03 7.28
N ARG A 30 1.44 -5.18 7.94
CA ARG A 30 2.24 -5.32 9.16
C ARG A 30 3.66 -4.77 8.93
N ARG A 31 4.19 -3.97 9.88
CA ARG A 31 5.51 -3.32 9.79
C ARG A 31 5.65 -2.21 8.73
N SER A 32 4.57 -1.71 8.13
CA SER A 32 4.62 -0.55 7.21
C SER A 32 4.82 0.80 7.91
N GLY A 33 4.84 0.83 9.26
CA GLY A 33 5.09 2.04 10.05
C GLY A 33 3.83 2.77 10.54
N LYS A 34 2.69 2.07 10.71
CA LYS A 34 1.43 2.65 11.22
C LYS A 34 1.58 3.29 12.59
N SER A 35 2.11 2.54 13.57
CA SER A 35 2.35 3.01 14.94
C SER A 35 3.28 4.22 14.96
N THR A 36 4.38 4.15 14.20
CA THR A 36 5.33 5.27 14.06
C THR A 36 4.68 6.51 13.45
N LEU A 37 3.77 6.34 12.47
CA LEU A 37 3.03 7.47 11.91
C LEU A 37 2.17 8.16 12.96
N LEU A 38 1.47 7.40 13.82
CA LEU A 38 0.69 7.98 14.92
C LEU A 38 1.57 8.69 15.94
N GLU A 39 2.77 8.17 16.24
CA GLU A 39 3.74 8.84 17.12
C GLU A 39 4.22 10.16 16.51
N LEU A 40 4.62 10.17 15.24
CA LEU A 40 5.01 11.38 14.50
C LEU A 40 3.86 12.41 14.46
N TYR A 41 2.65 11.95 14.26
CA TYR A 41 1.48 12.82 14.27
C TYR A 41 1.23 13.43 15.66
N ARG A 42 1.38 12.65 16.73
CA ARG A 42 1.33 13.18 18.12
C ARG A 42 2.39 14.24 18.37
N GLU A 43 3.63 13.99 17.94
CA GLU A 43 4.71 14.99 18.04
C GLU A 43 4.36 16.28 17.27
N HIS A 44 3.73 16.13 16.11
CA HIS A 44 3.26 17.29 15.33
C HIS A 44 2.19 18.06 16.07
N LEU A 45 1.20 17.40 16.69
CA LEU A 45 0.16 18.03 17.50
C LEU A 45 0.75 18.75 18.72
N LEU A 46 1.78 18.19 19.38
CA LEU A 46 2.50 18.86 20.47
C LEU A 46 3.15 20.16 20.01
N LYS A 47 3.78 20.15 18.82
CA LYS A 47 4.39 21.36 18.22
C LYS A 47 3.33 22.44 17.87
N GLN A 48 2.08 22.02 17.61
CA GLN A 48 0.94 22.92 17.42
C GLN A 48 0.33 23.43 18.73
N GLY A 49 0.90 23.10 19.89
CA GLY A 49 0.43 23.59 21.21
C GLY A 49 -0.64 22.72 21.87
N ILE A 50 -0.97 21.55 21.31
CA ILE A 50 -1.90 20.61 21.97
C ILE A 50 -1.20 19.97 23.17
N GLY A 51 -1.85 20.06 24.35
CA GLY A 51 -1.26 19.58 25.59
C GLY A 51 -1.16 18.05 25.67
N LYS A 52 -0.07 17.53 26.26
CA LYS A 52 0.11 16.08 26.46
C LYS A 52 -1.07 15.39 27.13
N ARG A 53 -1.77 16.07 28.08
CA ARG A 53 -2.93 15.51 28.78
C ARG A 53 -4.17 15.35 27.90
N GLN A 54 -4.22 16.03 26.74
CA GLN A 54 -5.29 15.88 25.76
C GLN A 54 -5.08 14.68 24.84
N MET A 55 -3.88 14.06 24.83
CA MET A 55 -3.52 12.96 23.95
C MET A 55 -3.32 11.68 24.75
N GLN A 56 -4.07 10.64 24.38
CA GLN A 56 -4.00 9.34 25.00
C GLN A 56 -3.64 8.31 23.94
N PHE A 57 -2.60 7.51 24.22
CA PHE A 57 -2.11 6.49 23.30
C PHE A 57 -2.15 5.11 23.97
N TYR A 58 -2.81 4.17 23.33
CA TYR A 58 -2.92 2.78 23.75
C TYR A 58 -2.42 1.87 22.63
N ASN A 59 -1.34 1.16 22.89
CA ASN A 59 -0.83 0.13 21.98
C ASN A 59 -1.34 -1.23 22.47
N PHE A 60 -2.22 -1.86 21.69
CA PHE A 60 -2.80 -3.16 22.01
C PHE A 60 -1.99 -4.36 21.49
N GLU A 61 -0.74 -4.15 21.04
CA GLU A 61 0.25 -5.23 21.00
C GLU A 61 0.79 -5.54 22.40
N LEU A 62 0.68 -4.59 23.36
CA LEU A 62 1.15 -4.75 24.73
C LEU A 62 0.05 -5.34 25.62
N PRO A 63 0.27 -6.54 26.20
CA PRO A 63 -0.77 -7.24 26.99
C PRO A 63 -1.33 -6.42 28.17
N GLU A 64 -0.52 -5.60 28.82
CA GLU A 64 -0.94 -4.75 29.95
C GLU A 64 -2.06 -3.76 29.57
N ASN A 65 -2.22 -3.43 28.29
CA ASN A 65 -3.25 -2.50 27.83
C ASN A 65 -4.61 -3.17 27.63
N TYR A 66 -4.67 -4.51 27.46
CA TYR A 66 -5.93 -5.20 27.16
C TYR A 66 -6.16 -6.51 27.91
N LEU A 67 -5.12 -7.20 28.39
CA LEU A 67 -5.27 -8.51 29.00
C LEU A 67 -6.13 -8.44 30.26
N GLY A 68 -7.18 -9.26 30.33
CA GLY A 68 -8.13 -9.26 31.44
C GLY A 68 -9.09 -8.08 31.47
N LYS A 69 -9.09 -7.22 30.45
CA LYS A 69 -10.00 -6.07 30.33
C LYS A 69 -11.03 -6.31 29.24
N THR A 70 -12.26 -5.89 29.49
CA THR A 70 -13.29 -5.78 28.46
C THR A 70 -13.12 -4.45 27.69
N TRP A 71 -13.77 -4.32 26.54
CA TRP A 71 -13.82 -3.05 25.81
C TRP A 71 -14.40 -1.91 26.67
N SER A 72 -15.35 -2.20 27.56
CA SER A 72 -15.94 -1.21 28.45
C SER A 72 -14.97 -0.76 29.55
N ASP A 73 -14.15 -1.66 30.09
CA ASP A 73 -13.12 -1.30 31.07
C ASP A 73 -12.13 -0.32 30.46
N ILE A 74 -11.68 -0.60 29.24
CA ILE A 74 -10.78 0.27 28.48
C ILE A 74 -11.45 1.63 28.19
N TYR A 75 -12.73 1.63 27.77
CA TYR A 75 -13.49 2.85 27.54
C TYR A 75 -13.51 3.76 28.77
N PHE A 76 -13.87 3.22 29.95
CA PHE A 76 -13.92 3.99 31.18
C PHE A 76 -12.53 4.42 31.65
N GLU A 77 -11.49 3.62 31.46
CA GLU A 77 -10.10 4.00 31.75
C GLU A 77 -9.67 5.21 30.91
N ILE A 78 -9.97 5.21 29.61
CA ILE A 78 -9.70 6.32 28.71
C ILE A 78 -10.48 7.57 29.15
N LYS A 79 -11.78 7.42 29.38
CA LYS A 79 -12.67 8.53 29.71
C LYS A 79 -12.31 9.25 31.02
N LYS A 80 -11.79 8.52 32.01
CA LYS A 80 -11.29 9.12 33.28
C LYS A 80 -10.15 10.11 33.07
N LYS A 81 -9.39 10.01 31.96
CA LYS A 81 -8.24 10.87 31.65
C LYS A 81 -8.64 12.09 30.81
N PHE A 82 -9.89 12.21 30.40
CA PHE A 82 -10.35 13.29 29.51
C PHE A 82 -10.26 14.66 30.19
N GLN A 83 -9.88 15.65 29.38
CA GLN A 83 -9.95 17.07 29.76
C GLN A 83 -11.33 17.61 29.40
N THR A 84 -12.01 18.25 30.36
CA THR A 84 -13.44 18.61 30.26
C THR A 84 -13.72 19.63 29.15
N ASP A 85 -12.87 20.66 29.03
CA ASP A 85 -13.13 21.80 28.15
C ASP A 85 -12.22 21.83 26.89
N LYS A 86 -11.68 20.67 26.50
CA LYS A 86 -10.74 20.56 25.40
C LYS A 86 -11.00 19.31 24.58
N THR A 87 -10.62 19.37 23.29
CA THR A 87 -10.61 18.17 22.45
C THR A 87 -9.61 17.14 22.99
N ASN A 88 -10.08 15.91 23.15
CA ASN A 88 -9.28 14.76 23.56
C ASN A 88 -8.95 13.91 22.33
N TYR A 89 -7.68 13.73 22.06
CA TYR A 89 -7.17 12.94 20.95
C TYR A 89 -6.84 11.54 21.44
N VAL A 90 -7.55 10.53 20.95
CA VAL A 90 -7.40 9.14 21.37
C VAL A 90 -6.79 8.32 20.25
N PHE A 91 -5.64 7.73 20.51
CA PHE A 91 -4.89 6.90 19.58
C PHE A 91 -4.93 5.44 20.05
N LEU A 92 -5.57 4.58 19.27
CA LEU A 92 -5.72 3.16 19.54
C LEU A 92 -4.94 2.37 18.49
N ASP A 93 -3.80 1.83 18.88
CA ASP A 93 -2.90 1.10 17.97
C ASP A 93 -3.19 -0.40 18.02
N GLU A 94 -3.31 -1.05 16.84
CA GLU A 94 -3.63 -2.48 16.65
C GLU A 94 -4.92 -2.91 17.38
N VAL A 95 -6.01 -2.17 17.15
CA VAL A 95 -7.31 -2.33 17.86
C VAL A 95 -7.94 -3.71 17.71
N GLN A 96 -7.61 -4.48 16.66
CA GLN A 96 -8.13 -5.82 16.44
C GLN A 96 -7.75 -6.83 17.54
N ASN A 97 -6.80 -6.49 18.40
CA ASN A 97 -6.43 -7.33 19.53
C ASN A 97 -7.44 -7.24 20.69
N ILE A 98 -8.40 -6.32 20.61
CA ILE A 98 -9.49 -6.18 21.62
C ILE A 98 -10.75 -6.86 21.07
N PRO A 99 -11.33 -7.82 21.78
CA PRO A 99 -12.65 -8.34 21.44
C PRO A 99 -13.70 -7.21 21.48
N LEU A 100 -14.55 -7.12 20.48
CA LEU A 100 -15.60 -6.10 20.34
C LEU A 100 -15.03 -4.66 20.35
N PHE A 101 -13.82 -4.47 19.78
CA PHE A 101 -13.16 -3.15 19.69
C PHE A 101 -14.04 -2.09 19.01
N GLU A 102 -14.94 -2.51 18.12
CA GLU A 102 -15.88 -1.63 17.42
C GLU A 102 -16.79 -0.88 18.40
N LYS A 103 -17.19 -1.51 19.52
CA LYS A 103 -17.97 -0.85 20.58
C LYS A 103 -17.15 0.18 21.34
N LEU A 104 -15.85 -0.10 21.54
CA LEU A 104 -14.93 0.87 22.15
C LEU A 104 -14.79 2.10 21.26
N VAL A 105 -14.55 1.88 19.96
CA VAL A 105 -14.34 2.95 18.98
C VAL A 105 -15.62 3.80 18.81
N ASP A 106 -16.79 3.15 18.67
CA ASP A 106 -18.08 3.85 18.56
C ASP A 106 -18.42 4.65 19.84
N GLY A 107 -18.19 4.06 21.02
CA GLY A 107 -18.40 4.75 22.30
C GLY A 107 -17.51 5.97 22.48
N LEU A 108 -16.23 5.89 22.06
CA LEU A 108 -15.31 7.04 22.10
C LEU A 108 -15.71 8.10 21.08
N PHE A 109 -16.11 7.70 19.88
CA PHE A 109 -16.56 8.61 18.82
C PHE A 109 -17.85 9.36 19.23
N ALA A 110 -18.79 8.69 19.90
CA ALA A 110 -20.01 9.30 20.42
C ALA A 110 -19.77 10.24 21.63
N THR A 111 -18.56 10.25 22.19
CA THR A 111 -18.21 11.12 23.31
C THR A 111 -17.82 12.52 22.79
N GLU A 112 -18.49 13.56 23.27
CA GLU A 112 -18.21 14.95 22.90
C GLU A 112 -16.74 15.33 23.10
N ASN A 113 -16.24 16.20 22.24
CA ASN A 113 -14.86 16.70 22.27
C ASN A 113 -13.81 15.57 22.17
N THR A 114 -14.10 14.53 21.40
CA THR A 114 -13.18 13.41 21.18
C THR A 114 -12.83 13.25 19.72
N ASP A 115 -11.55 13.16 19.43
CA ASP A 115 -11.01 12.89 18.09
C ASP A 115 -10.29 11.53 18.10
N VAL A 116 -10.80 10.55 17.33
CA VAL A 116 -10.42 9.14 17.42
C VAL A 116 -9.58 8.71 16.24
N TYR A 117 -8.42 8.11 16.52
CA TYR A 117 -7.46 7.55 15.58
C TYR A 117 -7.23 6.08 15.92
N VAL A 118 -7.40 5.21 14.95
CA VAL A 118 -7.21 3.77 15.14
C VAL A 118 -6.24 3.21 14.10
N THR A 119 -5.46 2.19 14.46
CA THR A 119 -4.69 1.42 13.48
C THR A 119 -5.10 -0.03 13.45
N GLY A 120 -4.83 -0.66 12.31
CA GLY A 120 -4.91 -2.10 12.13
C GLY A 120 -4.15 -2.60 10.92
N SER A 121 -3.62 -3.80 11.04
CA SER A 121 -2.80 -4.44 10.00
C SER A 121 -3.60 -5.25 8.99
N ASN A 122 -4.94 -5.12 8.98
CA ASN A 122 -5.80 -5.88 8.08
C ASN A 122 -6.96 -5.03 7.55
N ALA A 123 -7.26 -5.17 6.25
CA ALA A 123 -8.38 -4.49 5.59
C ALA A 123 -9.76 -5.00 6.10
N PHE A 124 -9.81 -6.20 6.70
CA PHE A 124 -11.03 -6.72 7.33
C PHE A 124 -11.59 -5.81 8.43
N LEU A 125 -10.72 -5.06 9.14
CA LEU A 125 -11.16 -4.01 10.06
C LEU A 125 -12.09 -3.00 9.39
N LEU A 126 -12.00 -2.89 8.07
CA LEU A 126 -12.66 -1.86 7.28
C LEU A 126 -13.83 -2.39 6.46
N SER A 127 -13.80 -3.67 6.07
CA SER A 127 -14.73 -4.20 5.08
C SER A 127 -16.01 -4.80 5.66
N SER A 128 -15.99 -5.36 6.88
CA SER A 128 -17.18 -6.03 7.43
C SER A 128 -17.68 -5.44 8.75
N VAL A 129 -16.81 -5.22 9.73
CA VAL A 129 -17.23 -4.81 11.06
C VAL A 129 -17.37 -3.29 11.17
N LEU A 130 -16.36 -2.53 10.74
CA LEU A 130 -16.44 -1.06 10.78
C LEU A 130 -17.40 -0.51 9.72
N ALA A 131 -17.45 -1.12 8.51
CA ALA A 131 -18.36 -0.67 7.47
C ALA A 131 -19.84 -0.82 7.88
N THR A 132 -20.15 -1.87 8.64
CA THR A 132 -21.53 -2.14 9.09
C THR A 132 -21.91 -1.29 10.31
N LEU A 133 -21.01 -1.16 11.30
CA LEU A 133 -21.29 -0.47 12.55
C LEU A 133 -20.98 1.04 12.52
N LEU A 134 -19.96 1.43 11.76
CA LEU A 134 -19.53 2.82 11.64
C LEU A 134 -19.83 3.40 10.24
N SER A 135 -20.86 2.92 9.55
CA SER A 135 -21.19 3.30 8.18
C SER A 135 -21.26 4.83 8.01
N GLY A 136 -20.37 5.38 7.17
CA GLY A 136 -20.27 6.82 6.89
C GLY A 136 -19.53 7.66 7.94
N ARG A 137 -19.04 7.07 9.06
CA ARG A 137 -18.42 7.80 10.16
C ARG A 137 -16.90 7.66 10.23
N TYR A 138 -16.25 7.05 9.24
CA TYR A 138 -14.80 6.89 9.22
C TYR A 138 -14.18 7.25 7.87
N ILE A 139 -12.91 7.58 7.90
CA ILE A 139 -12.06 7.69 6.72
C ILE A 139 -10.89 6.74 6.86
N GLN A 140 -10.47 6.18 5.72
CA GLN A 140 -9.32 5.30 5.67
C GLN A 140 -8.10 6.01 5.12
N ILE A 141 -6.97 5.85 5.81
CA ILE A 141 -5.65 6.28 5.39
C ILE A 141 -4.78 5.03 5.26
N SER A 142 -4.65 4.53 4.03
CA SER A 142 -3.82 3.35 3.75
C SER A 142 -2.37 3.76 3.65
N ILE A 143 -1.53 3.20 4.55
CA ILE A 143 -0.11 3.46 4.58
C ILE A 143 0.64 2.34 3.85
N LEU A 144 1.47 2.74 2.90
CA LEU A 144 2.37 1.85 2.17
C LEU A 144 3.75 1.81 2.86
N PRO A 145 4.58 0.79 2.61
CA PRO A 145 6.01 0.84 2.91
C PRO A 145 6.68 2.09 2.32
N PHE A 146 7.94 2.34 2.57
CA PHE A 146 8.62 3.53 2.04
C PHE A 146 8.54 3.63 0.53
N SER A 147 8.28 4.84 0.03
CA SER A 147 8.50 5.19 -1.38
C SER A 147 9.99 5.13 -1.71
N PHE A 148 10.34 5.11 -2.99
CA PHE A 148 11.75 5.20 -3.39
C PHE A 148 12.41 6.45 -2.80
N LYS A 149 11.72 7.59 -2.79
CA LYS A 149 12.20 8.82 -2.17
C LYS A 149 12.40 8.69 -0.66
N GLU A 150 11.42 8.11 0.06
CA GLU A 150 11.53 7.86 1.51
C GLU A 150 12.65 6.86 1.82
N TYR A 151 12.82 5.81 1.00
CA TYR A 151 13.91 4.84 1.11
C TYR A 151 15.29 5.50 0.98
N LEU A 152 15.49 6.34 -0.04
CA LEU A 152 16.74 7.09 -0.21
C LEU A 152 17.01 8.01 0.97
N THR A 153 15.98 8.72 1.46
CA THR A 153 16.07 9.59 2.63
C THR A 153 16.45 8.79 3.89
N ALA A 154 15.83 7.62 4.08
CA ALA A 154 16.13 6.72 5.21
C ALA A 154 17.56 6.19 5.18
N ARG A 155 18.13 6.03 3.98
CA ARG A 155 19.51 5.65 3.73
C ARG A 155 20.48 6.85 3.65
N ASN A 156 20.06 8.02 4.10
CA ASN A 156 20.85 9.26 4.14
C ASN A 156 21.41 9.71 2.78
N PHE A 157 20.78 9.31 1.66
CA PHE A 157 21.12 9.84 0.34
C PHE A 157 20.50 11.24 0.13
N ASP A 158 21.31 12.16 -0.37
CA ASP A 158 20.82 13.47 -0.80
C ASP A 158 20.10 13.36 -2.16
N THR A 159 18.78 13.33 -2.13
CA THR A 159 17.94 13.20 -3.34
C THR A 159 17.99 14.42 -4.26
N SER A 160 18.66 15.50 -3.88
CA SER A 160 18.92 16.66 -4.75
C SER A 160 20.21 16.49 -5.60
N ASN A 161 21.04 15.50 -5.26
CA ASN A 161 22.29 15.24 -5.97
C ASN A 161 22.03 14.53 -7.31
N LYS A 162 22.21 15.27 -8.40
CA LYS A 162 22.00 14.80 -9.78
C LYS A 162 23.02 13.75 -10.25
N TYR A 163 24.11 13.55 -9.51
CA TYR A 163 25.17 12.58 -9.85
C TYR A 163 24.97 11.21 -9.21
N LEU A 164 23.89 11.00 -8.45
CA LEU A 164 23.56 9.69 -7.91
C LEU A 164 23.19 8.72 -9.03
N ASN A 165 23.69 7.51 -8.94
CA ASN A 165 23.27 6.42 -9.81
C ASN A 165 21.91 5.86 -9.32
N TYR A 166 20.82 6.54 -9.72
CA TYR A 166 19.46 6.18 -9.30
C TYR A 166 19.06 4.77 -9.77
N GLU A 167 19.59 4.28 -10.87
CA GLU A 167 19.31 2.93 -11.34
C GLU A 167 19.89 1.89 -10.36
N ALA A 168 21.14 2.02 -9.95
CA ALA A 168 21.75 1.14 -8.94
C ALA A 168 21.00 1.19 -7.60
N LEU A 169 20.67 2.40 -7.11
CA LEU A 169 19.89 2.57 -5.87
C LEU A 169 18.47 2.00 -5.98
N PHE A 170 17.87 2.03 -7.16
CA PHE A 170 16.57 1.42 -7.40
C PHE A 170 16.67 -0.11 -7.40
N PHE A 171 17.77 -0.69 -7.91
CA PHE A 171 18.03 -2.13 -7.77
C PHE A 171 18.16 -2.55 -6.30
N ASP A 172 18.83 -1.77 -5.47
CA ASP A 172 18.87 -2.02 -4.02
C ASP A 172 17.45 -1.99 -3.42
N TYR A 173 16.68 -0.95 -3.75
CA TYR A 173 15.31 -0.78 -3.27
C TYR A 173 14.39 -1.95 -3.59
N ILE A 174 14.43 -2.49 -4.82
CA ILE A 174 13.57 -3.60 -5.23
C ILE A 174 14.07 -4.97 -4.76
N ASN A 175 15.37 -5.13 -4.52
CA ASN A 175 15.96 -6.40 -4.08
C ASN A 175 16.03 -6.55 -2.57
N GLU A 176 16.08 -5.45 -1.82
CA GLU A 176 16.13 -5.49 -0.35
C GLU A 176 14.71 -5.44 0.23
N THR A 177 14.23 -4.27 0.60
CA THR A 177 12.87 -4.04 1.10
C THR A 177 12.58 -2.55 1.22
N SER A 178 11.33 -2.18 1.11
CA SER A 178 10.82 -0.85 1.44
C SER A 178 10.17 -0.77 2.84
N LEU A 179 10.16 -1.86 3.60
CA LEU A 179 9.63 -1.87 4.97
C LEU A 179 10.55 -1.05 5.89
N PRO A 180 10.02 -0.04 6.64
CA PRO A 180 10.83 0.90 7.42
C PRO A 180 11.87 0.26 8.32
N LYS A 181 11.48 -0.78 9.08
CA LYS A 181 12.43 -1.47 9.99
C LYS A 181 13.49 -2.27 9.23
N GLY A 182 13.18 -2.82 8.06
CA GLY A 182 14.15 -3.51 7.22
C GLY A 182 15.22 -2.55 6.71
N VAL A 183 14.81 -1.35 6.26
CA VAL A 183 15.73 -0.29 5.83
C VAL A 183 16.61 0.17 6.98
N GLU A 184 16.05 0.40 8.17
CA GLU A 184 16.81 0.75 9.39
C GLU A 184 17.84 -0.33 9.77
N LEU A 185 17.45 -1.60 9.71
CA LEU A 185 18.35 -2.72 9.98
C LEU A 185 19.51 -2.75 9.00
N ARG A 186 19.24 -2.54 7.70
CA ARG A 186 20.27 -2.48 6.68
C ARG A 186 21.27 -1.36 6.92
N GLU A 187 20.81 -0.17 7.28
CA GLU A 187 21.67 0.97 7.62
C GLU A 187 22.52 0.73 8.89
N SER A 188 22.04 -0.11 9.80
CA SER A 188 22.82 -0.52 10.99
C SER A 188 23.83 -1.64 10.71
N GLY A 189 24.00 -2.05 9.44
CA GLY A 189 24.95 -3.08 9.03
C GLY A 189 24.42 -4.52 9.13
N PHE A 190 23.09 -4.69 9.30
CA PHE A 190 22.47 -6.00 9.27
C PHE A 190 22.33 -6.49 7.83
N ASP A 191 23.01 -7.55 7.45
CA ASP A 191 23.10 -8.09 6.10
C ASP A 191 22.10 -9.22 5.81
N LYS A 192 21.38 -9.73 6.83
CA LYS A 192 20.44 -10.83 6.73
C LYS A 192 18.99 -10.36 6.50
N ILE A 193 18.77 -9.40 5.61
CA ILE A 193 17.44 -8.84 5.32
C ILE A 193 16.48 -9.91 4.83
N TYR A 194 16.97 -10.91 4.08
CA TYR A 194 16.14 -12.02 3.62
C TYR A 194 15.49 -12.78 4.78
N GLU A 195 16.27 -13.13 5.82
CA GLU A 195 15.76 -13.84 7.01
C GLU A 195 14.71 -12.99 7.76
N TYR A 196 14.93 -11.67 7.84
CA TYR A 196 13.97 -10.73 8.41
C TYR A 196 12.65 -10.70 7.64
N LEU A 197 12.69 -10.61 6.31
CA LEU A 197 11.51 -10.61 5.45
C LEU A 197 10.75 -11.94 5.52
N GLU A 198 11.47 -13.07 5.55
CA GLU A 198 10.88 -14.39 5.70
C GLU A 198 10.11 -14.53 7.03
N ALA A 199 10.67 -14.00 8.12
CA ALA A 199 10.01 -13.98 9.42
C ALA A 199 8.73 -13.11 9.41
N ILE A 200 8.78 -11.94 8.74
CA ILE A 200 7.59 -11.08 8.57
C ILE A 200 6.53 -11.79 7.75
N TYR A 201 6.91 -12.33 6.59
CA TYR A 201 5.99 -13.04 5.71
C TYR A 201 5.34 -14.21 6.43
N THR A 202 6.12 -15.04 7.11
CA THR A 202 5.61 -16.16 7.92
C THR A 202 4.60 -15.67 8.96
N THR A 203 4.89 -14.55 9.63
CA THR A 203 3.96 -13.97 10.61
C THR A 203 2.64 -13.53 9.96
N ILE A 204 2.69 -12.88 8.79
CA ILE A 204 1.50 -12.45 8.05
C ILE A 204 0.68 -13.67 7.63
N ILE A 205 1.33 -14.67 7.00
CA ILE A 205 0.65 -15.87 6.53
C ILE A 205 0.01 -16.65 7.67
N GLU A 206 0.74 -16.87 8.77
CA GLU A 206 0.23 -17.68 9.88
C GLU A 206 -0.80 -16.94 10.73
N LYS A 207 -0.49 -15.72 11.18
CA LYS A 207 -1.36 -14.97 12.11
C LYS A 207 -2.47 -14.19 11.40
N ASP A 208 -2.11 -13.44 10.37
CA ASP A 208 -3.05 -12.48 9.78
C ASP A 208 -3.97 -13.15 8.74
N ILE A 209 -3.57 -14.32 8.18
CA ILE A 209 -4.35 -15.04 7.18
C ILE A 209 -4.79 -16.43 7.67
N THR A 210 -3.86 -17.37 7.88
CA THR A 210 -4.18 -18.79 8.11
C THR A 210 -5.02 -19.03 9.37
N GLN A 211 -4.62 -18.44 10.50
CA GLN A 211 -5.35 -18.59 11.78
C GLN A 211 -6.71 -17.87 11.72
N ARG A 212 -6.74 -16.68 11.11
CA ARG A 212 -7.97 -15.88 11.02
C ARG A 212 -9.04 -16.54 10.15
N HIS A 213 -8.66 -17.02 8.96
CA HIS A 213 -9.59 -17.60 7.99
C HIS A 213 -9.69 -19.11 8.07
N GLN A 214 -9.04 -19.74 9.08
CA GLN A 214 -9.05 -21.17 9.34
C GLN A 214 -8.71 -21.99 8.07
N ILE A 215 -7.61 -21.61 7.39
CA ILE A 215 -7.18 -22.27 6.17
C ILE A 215 -6.71 -23.70 6.49
N ASN A 216 -7.44 -24.70 6.00
CA ASN A 216 -7.09 -26.10 6.21
C ASN A 216 -6.00 -26.60 5.25
N ASP A 217 -6.07 -26.21 3.97
CA ASP A 217 -5.08 -26.59 2.96
C ASP A 217 -4.02 -25.50 2.79
N LYS A 218 -3.05 -25.51 3.73
CA LYS A 218 -1.91 -24.57 3.71
C LYS A 218 -1.04 -24.74 2.48
N ARG A 219 -0.93 -25.96 1.93
CA ARG A 219 -0.11 -26.23 0.74
C ARG A 219 -0.74 -25.61 -0.50
N ALA A 220 -2.04 -25.79 -0.69
CA ALA A 220 -2.78 -25.15 -1.78
C ALA A 220 -2.68 -23.62 -1.70
N PHE A 221 -2.84 -23.07 -0.50
CA PHE A 221 -2.69 -21.65 -0.27
C PHE A 221 -1.30 -21.13 -0.64
N ALA A 222 -0.23 -21.79 -0.17
CA ALA A 222 1.16 -21.39 -0.48
C ALA A 222 1.45 -21.42 -1.99
N ASN A 223 0.91 -22.41 -2.72
CA ASN A 223 1.07 -22.50 -4.16
C ASN A 223 0.34 -21.39 -4.92
N ILE A 224 -0.85 -20.99 -4.45
CA ILE A 224 -1.58 -19.84 -5.00
C ILE A 224 -0.78 -18.56 -4.76
N VAL A 225 -0.27 -18.33 -3.55
CA VAL A 225 0.58 -17.18 -3.23
C VAL A 225 1.78 -17.11 -4.17
N LYS A 226 2.50 -18.23 -4.34
CA LYS A 226 3.67 -18.32 -5.23
C LYS A 226 3.28 -18.03 -6.68
N PHE A 227 2.14 -18.57 -7.13
CA PHE A 227 1.64 -18.34 -8.49
C PHE A 227 1.36 -16.85 -8.74
N VAL A 228 0.64 -16.20 -7.83
CA VAL A 228 0.30 -14.78 -7.94
C VAL A 228 1.57 -13.92 -7.91
N ALA A 229 2.51 -14.21 -7.01
CA ALA A 229 3.79 -13.49 -6.92
C ALA A 229 4.61 -13.62 -8.20
N SER A 230 4.64 -14.81 -8.83
CA SER A 230 5.35 -15.04 -10.09
C SER A 230 4.66 -14.42 -11.31
N ASN A 231 3.45 -13.87 -11.15
CA ASN A 231 2.63 -13.29 -12.22
C ASN A 231 2.14 -11.88 -11.89
N ILE A 232 2.89 -11.13 -11.06
CA ILE A 232 2.58 -9.72 -10.80
C ILE A 232 2.50 -8.93 -12.10
N GLY A 233 1.56 -8.00 -12.21
CA GLY A 233 1.36 -7.20 -13.42
C GLY A 233 0.67 -7.95 -14.57
N ASN A 234 0.55 -9.27 -14.52
CA ASN A 234 -0.20 -10.04 -15.51
C ASN A 234 -1.69 -10.12 -15.14
N ALA A 235 -2.54 -10.18 -16.18
CA ALA A 235 -3.97 -10.38 -16.00
C ALA A 235 -4.26 -11.81 -15.50
N LEU A 236 -4.88 -11.92 -14.34
CA LEU A 236 -5.21 -13.18 -13.68
C LEU A 236 -6.73 -13.34 -13.51
N SER A 237 -7.18 -14.57 -13.46
CA SER A 237 -8.53 -14.92 -13.00
C SER A 237 -8.48 -16.17 -12.14
N PRO A 238 -9.40 -16.33 -11.15
CA PRO A 238 -9.47 -17.51 -10.32
C PRO A 238 -9.56 -18.83 -11.13
N SER A 239 -10.29 -18.79 -12.26
CA SER A 239 -10.44 -19.94 -13.15
C SER A 239 -9.13 -20.31 -13.87
N ASN A 240 -8.36 -19.31 -14.33
CA ASN A 240 -7.06 -19.57 -14.96
C ASN A 240 -6.05 -20.13 -13.95
N ILE A 241 -6.00 -19.57 -12.75
CA ILE A 241 -5.13 -20.06 -11.66
C ILE A 241 -5.50 -21.51 -11.31
N SER A 242 -6.79 -21.81 -11.11
CA SER A 242 -7.28 -23.15 -10.83
C SER A 242 -6.89 -24.15 -11.93
N LYS A 243 -7.04 -23.76 -13.22
CA LYS A 243 -6.69 -24.59 -14.37
C LYS A 243 -5.19 -24.89 -14.42
N THR A 244 -4.33 -23.89 -14.20
CA THR A 244 -2.88 -24.06 -14.22
C THR A 244 -2.42 -24.96 -13.07
N LEU A 245 -2.90 -24.73 -11.85
CA LEU A 245 -2.55 -25.56 -10.69
C LEU A 245 -3.03 -27.01 -10.85
N LYS A 246 -4.15 -27.24 -11.54
CA LYS A 246 -4.62 -28.59 -11.86
C LYS A 246 -3.66 -29.34 -12.81
N GLN A 247 -3.04 -28.65 -13.74
CA GLN A 247 -2.00 -29.22 -14.62
C GLN A 247 -0.76 -29.67 -13.81
N ASP A 248 -0.48 -28.97 -12.70
CA ASP A 248 0.59 -29.30 -11.76
C ASP A 248 0.15 -30.35 -10.71
N GLY A 249 -0.98 -31.03 -10.93
CA GLY A 249 -1.50 -32.10 -10.06
C GLY A 249 -2.27 -31.61 -8.84
N GLN A 250 -2.64 -30.33 -8.78
CA GLN A 250 -3.36 -29.75 -7.64
C GLN A 250 -4.80 -29.41 -8.04
N ASN A 251 -5.75 -30.20 -7.55
CA ASN A 251 -7.16 -29.98 -7.87
C ASN A 251 -7.81 -29.00 -6.89
N ILE A 252 -7.70 -27.68 -7.17
CA ILE A 252 -8.27 -26.62 -6.36
C ILE A 252 -9.42 -25.98 -7.13
N HIS A 253 -10.59 -25.88 -6.51
CA HIS A 253 -11.75 -25.26 -7.14
C HIS A 253 -11.58 -23.74 -7.26
N HIS A 254 -12.03 -23.15 -8.36
CA HIS A 254 -11.86 -21.69 -8.61
C HIS A 254 -12.45 -20.80 -7.51
N ALA A 255 -13.56 -21.19 -6.86
CA ALA A 255 -14.13 -20.44 -5.74
C ALA A 255 -13.21 -20.43 -4.50
N THR A 256 -12.40 -21.49 -4.30
CA THR A 256 -11.38 -21.53 -3.23
C THR A 256 -10.21 -20.61 -3.59
N VAL A 257 -9.81 -20.58 -4.87
CA VAL A 257 -8.78 -19.65 -5.35
C VAL A 257 -9.24 -18.21 -5.13
N GLU A 258 -10.48 -17.88 -5.49
CA GLU A 258 -11.06 -16.54 -5.30
C GLU A 258 -11.00 -16.09 -3.84
N LYS A 259 -11.44 -16.94 -2.90
CA LYS A 259 -11.35 -16.67 -1.45
C LYS A 259 -9.90 -16.43 -1.01
N TYR A 260 -8.95 -17.24 -1.48
CA TYR A 260 -7.55 -17.09 -1.09
C TYR A 260 -6.94 -15.80 -1.65
N LEU A 261 -7.34 -15.39 -2.85
CA LEU A 261 -6.95 -14.08 -3.40
C LEU A 261 -7.52 -12.91 -2.57
N GLU A 262 -8.78 -13.02 -2.11
CA GLU A 262 -9.38 -12.02 -1.22
C GLU A 262 -8.60 -11.93 0.10
N TYR A 263 -8.23 -13.04 0.72
CA TYR A 263 -7.44 -13.03 1.96
C TYR A 263 -6.06 -12.40 1.80
N LEU A 264 -5.42 -12.58 0.64
CA LEU A 264 -4.16 -11.93 0.31
C LEU A 264 -4.31 -10.40 0.15
N VAL A 265 -5.41 -9.96 -0.43
CA VAL A 265 -5.73 -8.52 -0.55
C VAL A 265 -6.10 -7.92 0.81
N GLU A 266 -6.90 -8.63 1.61
CA GLU A 266 -7.27 -8.20 2.96
C GLU A 266 -6.07 -8.03 3.90
N SER A 267 -5.01 -8.83 3.71
CA SER A 267 -3.77 -8.73 4.49
C SER A 267 -2.82 -7.63 4.00
N PHE A 268 -3.18 -6.90 2.96
CA PHE A 268 -2.33 -5.91 2.28
C PHE A 268 -1.02 -6.47 1.69
N VAL A 269 -0.90 -7.78 1.51
CA VAL A 269 0.26 -8.37 0.82
C VAL A 269 0.18 -8.08 -0.67
N PHE A 270 -1.03 -8.22 -1.24
CA PHE A 270 -1.30 -7.88 -2.62
C PHE A 270 -2.38 -6.82 -2.73
N TYR A 271 -2.29 -6.02 -3.78
CA TYR A 271 -3.30 -5.08 -4.22
C TYR A 271 -3.92 -5.57 -5.51
N LYS A 272 -5.25 -5.68 -5.51
CA LYS A 272 -6.03 -6.04 -6.69
C LYS A 272 -6.39 -4.81 -7.50
N VAL A 273 -6.16 -4.84 -8.80
CA VAL A 273 -6.47 -3.78 -9.74
C VAL A 273 -7.46 -4.28 -10.76
N ASN A 274 -8.60 -3.62 -10.81
CA ASN A 274 -9.68 -3.93 -11.76
C ASN A 274 -9.37 -3.32 -13.13
N ARG A 275 -9.97 -3.89 -14.18
CA ARG A 275 -9.87 -3.35 -15.53
C ARG A 275 -10.90 -2.23 -15.76
N PHE A 276 -10.49 -1.27 -16.57
CA PHE A 276 -11.33 -0.17 -17.02
C PHE A 276 -11.43 -0.20 -18.56
N ASP A 277 -12.65 -0.33 -19.07
CA ASP A 277 -12.91 -0.21 -20.49
C ASP A 277 -12.91 1.26 -20.90
N LEU A 278 -11.86 1.67 -21.60
CA LEU A 278 -11.65 3.05 -22.05
C LEU A 278 -12.75 3.50 -23.04
N LYS A 279 -13.30 2.58 -23.84
CA LYS A 279 -14.36 2.87 -24.80
C LYS A 279 -15.73 2.97 -24.11
N GLY A 280 -16.06 1.99 -23.27
CA GLY A 280 -17.33 1.93 -22.54
C GLY A 280 -17.34 2.79 -21.29
N LYS A 281 -16.22 3.36 -20.88
CA LYS A 281 -16.02 4.14 -19.63
C LYS A 281 -16.59 3.45 -18.40
N LYS A 282 -16.37 2.12 -18.29
CA LYS A 282 -16.89 1.29 -17.21
C LYS A 282 -15.84 0.32 -16.67
N GLN A 283 -15.96 -0.02 -15.40
CA GLN A 283 -15.15 -1.07 -14.79
C GLN A 283 -15.58 -2.45 -15.28
N LEU A 284 -14.61 -3.34 -15.46
CA LEU A 284 -14.80 -4.75 -15.80
C LEU A 284 -14.36 -5.60 -14.62
N ALA A 285 -15.17 -6.60 -14.28
CA ALA A 285 -14.93 -7.49 -13.12
C ALA A 285 -14.18 -8.77 -13.49
N THR A 286 -13.44 -8.79 -14.58
CA THR A 286 -12.74 -9.99 -15.05
C THR A 286 -11.30 -9.68 -15.44
N GLN A 287 -10.38 -10.62 -15.17
CA GLN A 287 -8.97 -10.50 -15.49
C GLN A 287 -8.30 -9.32 -14.76
N GLU A 288 -8.35 -9.37 -13.43
CA GLU A 288 -7.67 -8.39 -12.59
C GLU A 288 -6.14 -8.58 -12.62
N LYS A 289 -5.40 -7.51 -12.39
CA LYS A 289 -3.96 -7.58 -12.09
C LYS A 289 -3.74 -7.52 -10.58
N TYR A 290 -2.65 -8.13 -10.14
CA TYR A 290 -2.23 -8.12 -8.75
C TYR A 290 -0.83 -7.54 -8.63
N TYR A 291 -0.66 -6.61 -7.69
CA TYR A 291 0.62 -5.97 -7.39
C TYR A 291 1.01 -6.24 -5.95
N LEU A 292 2.29 -6.45 -5.72
CA LEU A 292 2.85 -6.77 -4.41
C LEU A 292 3.18 -5.47 -3.66
N VAL A 293 2.90 -5.44 -2.36
CA VAL A 293 3.12 -4.24 -1.51
C VAL A 293 4.59 -3.86 -1.33
N ASP A 294 5.49 -4.84 -1.40
CA ASP A 294 6.94 -4.66 -1.23
C ASP A 294 7.68 -5.58 -2.20
N ALA A 295 8.52 -5.00 -3.07
CA ALA A 295 9.23 -5.77 -4.08
C ALA A 295 10.24 -6.75 -3.48
N GLY A 296 10.82 -6.44 -2.31
CA GLY A 296 11.72 -7.35 -1.61
C GLY A 296 11.05 -8.66 -1.18
N LEU A 297 9.73 -8.63 -0.89
CA LEU A 297 8.96 -9.86 -0.62
C LEU A 297 8.86 -10.78 -1.84
N LEU A 298 9.02 -10.28 -3.05
CA LEU A 298 8.98 -11.11 -4.25
C LEU A 298 10.06 -12.20 -4.23
N ASN A 299 11.24 -11.89 -3.69
CA ASN A 299 12.34 -12.85 -3.52
C ASN A 299 11.97 -14.00 -2.59
N ILE A 300 11.12 -13.73 -1.58
CA ILE A 300 10.63 -14.74 -0.64
C ILE A 300 9.53 -15.60 -1.29
N LEU A 301 8.60 -14.95 -2.01
CA LEU A 301 7.39 -15.58 -2.51
C LEU A 301 7.62 -16.38 -3.79
N ALA A 302 8.33 -15.81 -4.76
CA ALA A 302 8.57 -16.41 -6.08
C ALA A 302 9.89 -17.19 -6.17
N GLY A 303 10.84 -16.91 -5.26
CA GLY A 303 12.21 -17.42 -5.29
C GLY A 303 13.14 -16.57 -6.17
N LYS A 304 14.41 -16.47 -5.76
CA LYS A 304 15.43 -15.58 -6.38
C LYS A 304 15.64 -15.80 -7.89
N GLU A 305 15.40 -17.01 -8.38
CA GLU A 305 15.66 -17.37 -9.79
C GLU A 305 14.60 -16.84 -10.78
N ARG A 306 13.50 -16.26 -10.30
CA ARG A 306 12.34 -15.87 -11.12
C ARG A 306 12.15 -14.38 -11.31
N ILE A 307 13.02 -13.54 -10.76
CA ILE A 307 12.94 -12.07 -10.95
C ILE A 307 13.65 -11.72 -12.27
N THR A 308 13.07 -12.12 -13.38
CA THR A 308 13.63 -11.82 -14.72
C THR A 308 12.94 -10.65 -15.40
N ASP A 309 11.71 -10.35 -15.01
CA ASP A 309 10.92 -9.29 -15.65
C ASP A 309 10.99 -7.97 -14.88
N LYS A 310 12.01 -7.17 -15.21
CA LYS A 310 12.21 -5.82 -14.66
C LYS A 310 11.04 -4.88 -14.99
N GLY A 311 10.36 -5.11 -16.12
CA GLY A 311 9.22 -4.31 -16.54
C GLY A 311 8.07 -4.42 -15.57
N HIS A 312 7.66 -5.64 -15.21
CA HIS A 312 6.58 -5.85 -14.25
C HIS A 312 6.91 -5.37 -12.83
N ILE A 313 8.20 -5.44 -12.41
CA ILE A 313 8.61 -4.88 -11.12
C ILE A 313 8.51 -3.36 -11.15
N LEU A 314 8.95 -2.72 -12.22
CA LEU A 314 8.83 -1.27 -12.39
C LEU A 314 7.36 -0.84 -12.41
N GLU A 315 6.52 -1.55 -13.15
CA GLU A 315 5.06 -1.37 -13.19
C GLU A 315 4.47 -1.46 -11.77
N ASN A 316 4.88 -2.46 -10.97
CA ASN A 316 4.46 -2.62 -9.59
C ASN A 316 4.84 -1.41 -8.72
N ILE A 317 6.06 -0.88 -8.84
CA ILE A 317 6.49 0.29 -8.07
C ILE A 317 5.75 1.54 -8.50
N VAL A 318 5.52 1.74 -9.79
CA VAL A 318 4.71 2.86 -10.32
C VAL A 318 3.28 2.77 -9.79
N TYR A 319 2.67 1.58 -9.78
CA TYR A 319 1.35 1.37 -9.19
C TYR A 319 1.28 1.83 -7.73
N LEU A 320 2.22 1.38 -6.90
CA LEU A 320 2.27 1.76 -5.48
C LEU A 320 2.45 3.27 -5.30
N GLU A 321 3.26 3.90 -6.15
CA GLU A 321 3.44 5.35 -6.11
C GLU A 321 2.18 6.11 -6.53
N LEU A 322 1.46 5.64 -7.54
CA LEU A 322 0.16 6.21 -7.93
C LEU A 322 -0.86 6.15 -6.79
N LEU A 323 -0.92 5.02 -6.06
CA LEU A 323 -1.76 4.90 -4.85
C LEU A 323 -1.34 5.88 -3.75
N ARG A 324 -0.02 6.04 -3.52
CA ARG A 324 0.53 6.94 -2.50
C ARG A 324 0.13 8.39 -2.78
N ARG A 325 0.12 8.80 -4.04
CA ARG A 325 -0.36 10.11 -4.50
C ARG A 325 -1.87 10.29 -4.36
N GLY A 326 -2.59 9.28 -3.87
CA GLY A 326 -4.03 9.34 -3.60
C GLY A 326 -4.92 9.08 -4.81
N ASN A 327 -4.36 8.54 -5.88
CA ASN A 327 -5.12 8.21 -7.09
C ASN A 327 -5.94 6.93 -6.89
N LYS A 328 -7.10 6.88 -7.55
CA LYS A 328 -7.78 5.61 -7.84
C LYS A 328 -7.20 5.06 -9.14
N VAL A 329 -6.75 3.80 -9.13
CA VAL A 329 -5.99 3.20 -10.23
C VAL A 329 -6.72 1.98 -10.78
N TRP A 330 -6.77 1.88 -12.10
CA TRP A 330 -7.27 0.74 -12.87
C TRP A 330 -6.27 0.40 -13.97
N THR A 331 -6.33 -0.81 -14.53
CA THR A 331 -5.67 -1.12 -15.80
C THR A 331 -6.59 -0.76 -16.96
N GLY A 332 -6.05 -0.09 -17.99
CA GLY A 332 -6.84 0.36 -19.15
C GLY A 332 -6.93 -0.69 -20.25
N THR A 333 -8.10 -0.80 -20.88
CA THR A 333 -8.27 -1.64 -22.06
C THR A 333 -9.09 -0.89 -23.11
N ALA A 334 -8.52 -0.79 -24.33
CA ALA A 334 -9.21 -0.21 -25.48
C ALA A 334 -9.12 -1.20 -26.65
N ARG A 335 -10.19 -1.91 -26.97
CA ARG A 335 -10.22 -2.98 -27.99
C ARG A 335 -9.14 -4.03 -27.73
N ASN A 336 -8.04 -4.02 -28.53
CA ASN A 336 -6.91 -4.94 -28.44
C ASN A 336 -5.64 -4.28 -27.87
N THR A 337 -5.76 -3.11 -27.27
CA THR A 337 -4.65 -2.38 -26.69
C THR A 337 -4.84 -2.28 -25.19
N GLU A 338 -3.83 -2.63 -24.42
CA GLU A 338 -3.76 -2.45 -22.97
C GLU A 338 -2.98 -1.18 -22.66
N VAL A 339 -3.41 -0.44 -21.66
CA VAL A 339 -2.70 0.67 -21.03
C VAL A 339 -2.49 0.29 -19.58
N ASP A 340 -1.27 0.38 -19.10
CA ASP A 340 -0.93 -0.16 -17.79
C ASP A 340 -1.80 0.47 -16.70
N PHE A 341 -1.95 1.81 -16.69
CA PHE A 341 -2.78 2.46 -15.69
C PHE A 341 -3.68 3.56 -16.26
N VAL A 342 -4.91 3.53 -15.78
CA VAL A 342 -5.89 4.63 -15.84
C VAL A 342 -6.06 5.13 -14.42
N CYS A 343 -5.77 6.39 -14.17
CA CYS A 343 -5.84 6.99 -12.87
C CYS A 343 -6.96 8.02 -12.80
N LYS A 344 -7.65 8.08 -11.66
CA LYS A 344 -8.47 9.23 -11.30
C LYS A 344 -7.82 9.89 -10.10
N THR A 345 -7.37 11.13 -10.30
CA THR A 345 -6.70 11.93 -9.26
C THR A 345 -7.65 12.29 -8.12
N SER A 346 -7.11 12.79 -7.01
CA SER A 346 -7.89 13.26 -5.86
C SER A 346 -8.84 14.42 -6.20
N ILE A 347 -8.52 15.19 -7.24
CA ILE A 347 -9.38 16.28 -7.77
C ILE A 347 -10.33 15.82 -8.86
N GLY A 348 -10.30 14.52 -9.21
CA GLY A 348 -11.24 13.89 -10.14
C GLY A 348 -10.80 13.86 -11.61
N GLU A 349 -9.61 14.33 -11.94
CA GLU A 349 -9.05 14.28 -13.29
C GLU A 349 -8.61 12.87 -13.67
N ILE A 350 -8.66 12.55 -14.96
CA ILE A 350 -8.19 11.28 -15.52
C ILE A 350 -6.78 11.47 -16.06
N GLU A 351 -5.91 10.51 -15.83
CA GLU A 351 -4.56 10.43 -16.37
C GLU A 351 -4.26 9.01 -16.82
N TYR A 352 -3.41 8.86 -17.84
CA TYR A 352 -3.00 7.58 -18.38
C TYR A 352 -1.50 7.38 -18.21
N TYR A 353 -1.09 6.18 -17.81
CA TYR A 353 0.31 5.85 -17.62
C TYR A 353 0.63 4.54 -18.32
N GLN A 354 1.74 4.55 -19.08
CA GLN A 354 2.39 3.38 -19.64
C GLN A 354 3.78 3.27 -19.04
N VAL A 355 4.25 2.07 -18.74
CA VAL A 355 5.51 1.83 -18.04
C VAL A 355 6.35 0.83 -18.82
N ALA A 356 7.57 1.21 -19.14
CA ALA A 356 8.53 0.28 -19.76
C ALA A 356 9.91 0.44 -19.10
N TRP A 357 10.67 -0.65 -19.03
CA TRP A 357 12.01 -0.55 -18.43
C TRP A 357 12.90 0.36 -19.30
N GLN A 358 13.09 0.02 -20.56
CA GLN A 358 13.86 0.81 -21.53
C GLN A 358 13.27 0.66 -22.92
N MET A 359 13.40 1.69 -23.73
CA MET A 359 12.95 1.72 -25.12
C MET A 359 14.13 1.55 -26.09
N THR A 360 14.82 0.41 -26.05
CA THR A 360 16.01 0.15 -26.87
C THR A 360 15.72 -0.27 -28.31
N ALA A 361 14.52 -0.79 -28.58
CA ALA A 361 14.12 -1.26 -29.90
C ALA A 361 12.97 -0.44 -30.46
N GLU A 362 13.00 -0.12 -31.75
CA GLU A 362 11.95 0.65 -32.44
C GLU A 362 10.55 0.03 -32.26
N ASN A 363 10.43 -1.28 -32.34
CA ASN A 363 9.17 -1.97 -32.07
C ASN A 363 8.63 -1.75 -30.64
N THR A 364 9.51 -1.62 -29.67
CA THR A 364 9.12 -1.30 -28.28
C THR A 364 8.61 0.14 -28.20
N VAL A 365 9.31 1.08 -28.80
CA VAL A 365 8.90 2.49 -28.87
C VAL A 365 7.50 2.61 -29.47
N GLU A 366 7.26 1.98 -30.64
CA GLU A 366 5.96 2.02 -31.32
C GLU A 366 4.84 1.36 -30.48
N ARG A 367 5.14 0.28 -29.78
CA ARG A 367 4.17 -0.40 -28.92
C ARG A 367 3.76 0.48 -27.76
N GLU A 368 4.73 1.06 -27.02
CA GLU A 368 4.47 1.81 -25.79
C GLU A 368 3.81 3.16 -26.07
N PHE A 369 4.30 3.92 -27.03
CA PHE A 369 3.63 5.15 -27.46
C PHE A 369 2.27 4.86 -28.10
N GLY A 370 2.20 3.86 -28.98
CA GLY A 370 0.98 3.50 -29.69
C GLY A 370 -0.14 3.04 -28.78
N ALA A 371 0.14 2.52 -27.58
CA ALA A 371 -0.88 2.21 -26.58
C ALA A 371 -1.63 3.48 -26.14
N LEU A 372 -0.91 4.55 -25.83
CA LEU A 372 -1.44 5.83 -25.37
C LEU A 372 -2.01 6.69 -26.51
N GLU A 373 -1.38 6.68 -27.70
CA GLU A 373 -1.80 7.45 -28.87
C GLU A 373 -3.20 7.02 -29.41
N LYS A 374 -3.54 5.74 -29.21
CA LYS A 374 -4.87 5.21 -29.61
C LYS A 374 -6.01 5.68 -28.71
N ILE A 375 -5.71 6.31 -27.57
CA ILE A 375 -6.73 6.89 -26.70
C ILE A 375 -7.11 8.24 -27.27
N ASN A 376 -8.32 8.32 -27.79
CA ASN A 376 -8.83 9.53 -28.44
C ASN A 376 -9.55 10.44 -27.43
N ASP A 377 -8.79 11.04 -26.52
CA ASP A 377 -9.23 12.09 -25.61
C ASP A 377 -8.07 13.04 -25.25
N ASN A 378 -8.39 14.11 -24.53
CA ASN A 378 -7.44 15.17 -24.18
C ASN A 378 -6.84 15.03 -22.76
N TYR A 379 -7.06 13.90 -22.10
CA TYR A 379 -6.48 13.71 -20.78
C TYR A 379 -4.96 13.48 -20.86
N PRO A 380 -4.21 13.89 -19.83
CA PRO A 380 -2.76 13.69 -19.78
C PRO A 380 -2.35 12.24 -19.98
N LYS A 381 -1.31 12.01 -20.78
CA LYS A 381 -0.75 10.70 -21.11
C LYS A 381 0.74 10.72 -20.80
N TYR A 382 1.18 9.76 -19.99
CA TYR A 382 2.56 9.66 -19.52
C TYR A 382 3.15 8.30 -19.88
N LEU A 383 4.34 8.33 -20.48
CA LEU A 383 5.18 7.14 -20.67
C LEU A 383 6.34 7.26 -19.67
N LEU A 384 6.47 6.30 -18.76
CA LEU A 384 7.51 6.26 -17.75
C LEU A 384 8.55 5.19 -18.09
N THR A 385 9.81 5.58 -18.24
CA THR A 385 10.92 4.66 -18.51
C THR A 385 12.14 4.96 -17.67
N THR A 386 13.13 4.06 -17.65
CA THR A 386 14.44 4.33 -17.04
C THR A 386 15.39 5.06 -17.97
N ASP A 387 14.99 5.34 -19.22
CA ASP A 387 15.83 6.04 -20.18
C ASP A 387 16.23 7.42 -19.70
N SER A 388 17.52 7.74 -19.87
CA SER A 388 18.07 9.05 -19.49
C SER A 388 17.62 10.17 -20.43
N PHE A 389 17.36 9.80 -21.70
CA PHE A 389 16.86 10.71 -22.71
C PHE A 389 15.38 10.46 -22.96
N THR A 390 14.57 11.50 -22.83
CA THR A 390 13.11 11.45 -22.99
C THR A 390 12.68 12.31 -24.16
N GLN A 391 11.73 11.83 -24.95
CA GLN A 391 11.18 12.52 -26.10
C GLN A 391 9.67 12.46 -26.10
N ASN A 392 8.99 13.60 -26.04
CA ASN A 392 7.54 13.68 -26.15
C ASN A 392 7.08 13.37 -27.58
N ARG A 393 5.95 12.67 -27.71
CA ARG A 393 5.40 12.29 -29.01
C ARG A 393 3.87 12.32 -28.99
N SER A 394 3.25 12.98 -29.97
CA SER A 394 1.79 12.97 -30.20
C SER A 394 0.95 13.26 -28.94
N GLY A 395 1.39 14.21 -28.10
CA GLY A 395 0.70 14.55 -26.85
C GLY A 395 0.99 13.61 -25.68
N VAL A 396 1.81 12.57 -25.87
CA VAL A 396 2.33 11.73 -24.80
C VAL A 396 3.60 12.36 -24.23
N ARG A 397 3.62 12.54 -22.91
CA ARG A 397 4.82 13.02 -22.19
C ARG A 397 5.66 11.83 -21.78
N HIS A 398 6.89 11.76 -22.29
CA HIS A 398 7.86 10.74 -21.90
C HIS A 398 8.72 11.26 -20.75
N LEU A 399 8.70 10.57 -19.62
CA LEU A 399 9.39 10.98 -18.40
C LEU A 399 10.35 9.89 -17.92
N ASN A 400 11.50 10.30 -17.39
CA ASN A 400 12.36 9.38 -16.65
C ASN A 400 11.67 9.00 -15.32
N VAL A 401 11.52 7.71 -15.08
CA VAL A 401 10.75 7.17 -13.95
C VAL A 401 11.39 7.52 -12.60
N PHE A 402 12.72 7.61 -12.51
CA PHE A 402 13.37 7.98 -11.25
C PHE A 402 13.06 9.42 -10.86
N ASN A 403 13.11 10.35 -11.82
CA ASN A 403 12.73 11.74 -11.60
C ASN A 403 11.25 11.85 -11.21
N TRP A 404 10.39 11.04 -11.83
CA TRP A 404 8.97 10.99 -11.49
C TRP A 404 8.74 10.45 -10.07
N LEU A 405 9.42 9.36 -9.66
CA LEU A 405 9.35 8.80 -8.30
C LEU A 405 9.86 9.77 -7.24
N LEU A 406 10.83 10.62 -7.58
CA LEU A 406 11.36 11.65 -6.67
C LEU A 406 10.51 12.93 -6.61
N GLY A 407 9.55 13.09 -7.54
CA GLY A 407 8.74 14.31 -7.67
C GLY A 407 9.54 15.50 -8.21
N THR A 408 10.51 15.24 -9.09
CA THR A 408 11.35 16.26 -9.71
C THR A 408 11.03 16.49 -11.19
N SER A 409 10.19 15.66 -11.80
CA SER A 409 9.80 15.71 -13.21
C SER A 409 8.99 16.97 -13.58
N ASP A 410 8.24 17.55 -12.62
CA ASP A 410 7.39 18.73 -12.86
C ASP A 410 8.18 20.06 -12.83
N LYS A 411 9.49 20.01 -12.61
CA LYS A 411 10.36 21.19 -12.53
C LYS A 411 11.16 21.47 -13.80
N GLN A 412 10.92 20.70 -14.86
CA GLN A 412 11.54 20.90 -16.17
C GLN A 412 10.49 21.42 -17.16
N GLU A 413 9.98 22.64 -16.93
CA GLU A 413 9.39 23.52 -17.94
C GLU A 413 10.36 24.62 -18.28
#